data_553957922a8474471baf96ffd916ea44
#
_entry.id   553957922a8474471baf96ffd916ea44
#
_cell.length_a   1.000
_cell.length_b   1.000
_cell.length_c   1.000
_cell.angle_alpha   90.00
_cell.angle_beta   90.00
_cell.angle_gamma   90.00
#
_symmetry.space_group_name_H-M   'P 1'
#
loop_
_entity.id
_entity.type
_entity.pdbx_description
1 polymer ?
#
loop_
_entity_poly.entity_id
_entity_poly.type
_entity_poly.pdbx_seq_one_letter_code
_entity_poly.pdbx_strand_id
1 'polypeptide(L)'
;MVQKYIKDDIVMYENRIHTIMDILGVNNYELSYINHPVHQLELSGVPLTADILEKNRWKKDDRGYDFRDIIFLNKDDFGGLVVGIGEDYILTIASIHQLQHLFFGLGLKPEMEV
;
A
#
# COMPACT_ATOMS: atom_id res chain seq x y z
N MET A 1 -14.55 15.30 -3.10
CA MET A 1 -13.82 14.09 -2.65
C MET A 1 -12.37 14.19 -3.12
N VAL A 2 -11.42 13.97 -2.25
CA VAL A 2 -10.01 14.00 -2.60
C VAL A 2 -9.62 12.68 -3.26
N GLN A 3 -8.80 12.75 -4.31
CA GLN A 3 -8.25 11.55 -4.95
C GLN A 3 -7.41 10.77 -3.96
N LYS A 4 -7.77 9.50 -3.74
CA LYS A 4 -7.14 8.64 -2.75
C LYS A 4 -6.09 7.70 -3.34
N TYR A 5 -6.25 7.30 -4.59
CA TYR A 5 -5.41 6.32 -5.24
C TYR A 5 -4.67 6.90 -6.44
N ILE A 6 -3.50 6.35 -6.73
CA ILE A 6 -2.70 6.73 -7.90
C ILE A 6 -2.50 5.51 -8.79
N LYS A 7 -2.02 5.72 -10.01
CA LYS A 7 -1.70 4.65 -10.95
C LYS A 7 -0.71 3.67 -10.31
N ASP A 8 -0.91 2.38 -10.57
CA ASP A 8 -0.14 1.25 -10.06
C ASP A 8 -0.45 0.88 -8.59
N ASP A 9 -1.35 1.61 -7.93
CA ASP A 9 -1.81 1.21 -6.60
C ASP A 9 -2.53 -0.14 -6.63
N ILE A 10 -2.31 -0.92 -5.60
CA ILE A 10 -2.99 -2.20 -5.38
C ILE A 10 -4.17 -1.96 -4.45
N VAL A 11 -5.36 -2.34 -4.92
CA VAL A 11 -6.63 -2.08 -4.23
C VAL A 11 -7.52 -3.31 -4.21
N MET A 12 -8.56 -3.27 -3.37
CA MET A 12 -9.59 -4.30 -3.30
C MET A 12 -10.88 -3.80 -3.94
N TYR A 13 -11.44 -4.60 -4.84
CA TYR A 13 -12.74 -4.37 -5.47
C TYR A 13 -13.51 -5.69 -5.53
N GLU A 14 -14.72 -5.70 -4.98
CA GLU A 14 -15.57 -6.90 -4.92
C GLU A 14 -14.83 -8.15 -4.38
N ASN A 15 -14.07 -7.95 -3.29
CA ASN A 15 -13.29 -8.99 -2.61
C ASN A 15 -12.15 -9.58 -3.45
N ARG A 16 -11.71 -8.87 -4.50
CA ARG A 16 -10.57 -9.28 -5.33
C ARG A 16 -9.54 -8.17 -5.41
N ILE A 17 -8.28 -8.56 -5.53
CA ILE A 17 -7.17 -7.64 -5.65
C ILE A 17 -7.03 -7.19 -7.11
N HIS A 18 -6.94 -5.88 -7.31
CA HIS A 18 -6.75 -5.25 -8.60
C HIS A 18 -5.65 -4.20 -8.54
N THR A 19 -5.13 -3.82 -9.70
CA THR A 19 -4.18 -2.71 -9.84
C THR A 19 -4.88 -1.55 -10.52
N ILE A 20 -4.64 -0.33 -10.04
CA ILE A 20 -5.12 0.88 -10.70
C ILE A 20 -4.34 1.07 -12.00
N MET A 21 -5.02 0.97 -13.13
CA MET A 21 -4.42 1.10 -14.46
C MET A 21 -4.40 2.56 -14.95
N ASP A 22 -5.42 3.32 -14.61
CA ASP A 22 -5.52 4.73 -14.99
C ASP A 22 -6.52 5.45 -14.10
N ILE A 23 -6.42 6.77 -14.08
CA ILE A 23 -7.34 7.65 -13.35
C ILE A 23 -8.28 8.29 -14.35
N LEU A 24 -9.59 8.07 -14.19
CA LEU A 24 -10.62 8.49 -15.13
C LEU A 24 -11.45 9.63 -14.51
N GLY A 25 -10.97 10.86 -14.71
CA GLY A 25 -11.63 12.03 -14.16
C GLY A 25 -11.54 12.10 -12.64
N VAL A 26 -12.54 12.72 -12.01
CA VAL A 26 -12.59 12.89 -10.56
C VAL A 26 -13.25 11.66 -9.95
N ASN A 27 -12.58 10.93 -9.08
CA ASN A 27 -13.11 9.82 -8.29
C ASN A 27 -13.41 8.52 -9.06
N ASN A 28 -13.01 8.38 -10.32
CA ASN A 28 -13.17 7.13 -11.07
C ASN A 28 -11.82 6.56 -11.49
N TYR A 29 -11.74 5.23 -11.55
CA TYR A 29 -10.51 4.52 -11.86
C TYR A 29 -10.76 3.39 -12.84
N GLU A 30 -9.76 3.13 -13.69
CA GLU A 30 -9.68 1.93 -14.50
C GLU A 30 -8.88 0.89 -13.72
N LEU A 31 -9.46 -0.31 -13.54
CA LEU A 31 -8.81 -1.41 -12.83
C LEU A 31 -8.37 -2.50 -13.80
N SER A 32 -7.32 -3.24 -13.41
CA SER A 32 -6.91 -4.45 -14.13
C SER A 32 -8.08 -5.44 -14.19
N TYR A 33 -8.28 -6.05 -15.36
CA TYR A 33 -9.32 -7.08 -15.61
C TYR A 33 -10.77 -6.60 -15.47
N ILE A 34 -11.00 -5.31 -15.30
CA ILE A 34 -12.34 -4.72 -15.24
C ILE A 34 -12.50 -3.78 -16.45
N ASN A 35 -13.58 -3.92 -17.19
CA ASN A 35 -13.79 -3.21 -18.45
C ASN A 35 -14.74 -2.01 -18.34
N HIS A 36 -14.95 -1.49 -17.15
CA HIS A 36 -15.75 -0.29 -16.91
C HIS A 36 -15.11 0.55 -15.80
N PRO A 37 -15.40 1.86 -15.73
CA PRO A 37 -14.91 2.69 -14.64
C PRO A 37 -15.45 2.23 -13.27
N VAL A 38 -14.61 2.33 -12.24
CA VAL A 38 -15.00 2.01 -10.87
C VAL A 38 -14.84 3.25 -10.00
N HIS A 39 -15.88 3.58 -9.24
CA HIS A 39 -15.87 4.76 -8.37
C HIS A 39 -15.01 4.50 -7.12
N GLN A 40 -14.35 5.55 -6.64
CA GLN A 40 -13.46 5.48 -5.48
C GLN A 40 -14.13 4.87 -4.24
N LEU A 41 -15.42 5.13 -4.04
CA LEU A 41 -16.17 4.58 -2.89
C LEU A 41 -16.37 3.07 -2.95
N GLU A 42 -16.20 2.46 -4.12
CA GLU A 42 -16.29 1.00 -4.29
C GLU A 42 -14.97 0.28 -4.00
N LEU A 43 -13.89 1.05 -3.80
CA LEU A 43 -12.57 0.52 -3.57
C LEU A 43 -12.20 0.56 -2.09
N SER A 44 -11.37 -0.40 -1.68
CA SER A 44 -10.78 -0.42 -0.33
C SER A 44 -9.31 -0.78 -0.42
N GLY A 45 -8.58 -0.57 0.68
CA GLY A 45 -7.19 -0.95 0.78
C GLY A 45 -7.03 -2.46 0.96
N VAL A 46 -5.95 -3.01 0.44
CA VAL A 46 -5.56 -4.39 0.70
C VAL A 46 -4.69 -4.38 1.97
N PRO A 47 -5.07 -5.12 3.02
CA PRO A 47 -4.30 -5.14 4.26
C PRO A 47 -2.86 -5.63 4.04
N LEU A 48 -1.91 -4.99 4.72
CA LEU A 48 -0.54 -5.47 4.79
C LEU A 48 -0.49 -6.68 5.73
N THR A 49 -0.05 -7.81 5.21
CA THR A 49 0.13 -9.04 5.98
C THR A 49 1.61 -9.42 6.03
N ALA A 50 1.95 -10.28 7.00
CA ALA A 50 3.31 -10.82 7.09
C ALA A 50 3.74 -11.49 5.78
N ASP A 51 2.84 -12.27 5.17
CA ASP A 51 3.13 -12.97 3.93
C ASP A 51 3.46 -12.01 2.78
N ILE A 52 2.71 -10.91 2.66
CA ILE A 52 2.96 -9.90 1.63
C ILE A 52 4.30 -9.21 1.85
N LEU A 53 4.59 -8.84 3.09
CA LEU A 53 5.87 -8.21 3.41
C LEU A 53 7.04 -9.14 3.10
N GLU A 54 6.95 -10.39 3.46
CA GLU A 54 8.00 -11.37 3.19
C GLU A 54 8.19 -11.63 1.70
N LYS A 55 7.10 -11.68 0.91
CA LYS A 55 7.18 -11.76 -0.55
C LYS A 55 7.94 -10.59 -1.17
N ASN A 56 7.87 -9.43 -0.54
CA ASN A 56 8.50 -8.21 -1.02
C ASN A 56 9.85 -7.94 -0.36
N ARG A 57 10.45 -8.98 0.21
CA ARG A 57 11.82 -8.98 0.75
C ARG A 57 12.00 -8.16 2.03
N TRP A 58 10.94 -7.97 2.79
CA TRP A 58 11.04 -7.42 4.13
C TRP A 58 11.56 -8.48 5.08
N LYS A 59 12.50 -8.11 5.93
CA LYS A 59 13.05 -9.00 6.95
C LYS A 59 12.30 -8.80 8.25
N LYS A 60 11.87 -9.90 8.86
CA LYS A 60 11.24 -9.88 10.17
C LYS A 60 12.30 -9.89 11.26
N ASP A 61 12.15 -9.04 12.27
CA ASP A 61 12.95 -9.04 13.48
C ASP A 61 12.05 -8.98 14.72
N ASP A 62 12.62 -8.81 15.92
CA ASP A 62 11.88 -8.78 17.17
C ASP A 62 10.94 -7.60 17.31
N ARG A 63 11.14 -6.54 16.53
CA ARG A 63 10.36 -5.29 16.59
C ARG A 63 9.29 -5.19 15.52
N GLY A 64 9.49 -5.88 14.40
CA GLY A 64 8.58 -5.80 13.26
C GLY A 64 9.27 -6.21 11.97
N TYR A 65 9.29 -5.32 10.99
CA TYR A 65 9.84 -5.60 9.67
C TYR A 65 10.83 -4.52 9.25
N ASP A 66 11.86 -4.92 8.52
CA ASP A 66 12.91 -4.06 8.02
C ASP A 66 13.05 -4.20 6.51
N PHE A 67 13.17 -3.07 5.81
CA PHE A 67 13.45 -3.03 4.38
C PHE A 67 14.79 -2.33 4.14
N ARG A 68 15.80 -3.12 3.82
CA ARG A 68 17.16 -2.65 3.43
C ARG A 68 17.80 -1.69 4.44
N ASP A 69 17.49 -1.83 5.71
CA ASP A 69 17.96 -0.93 6.79
C ASP A 69 17.55 0.54 6.58
N ILE A 70 16.55 0.81 5.74
CA ILE A 70 16.09 2.16 5.44
C ILE A 70 14.73 2.43 6.10
N ILE A 71 13.79 1.50 5.94
CA ILE A 71 12.41 1.65 6.41
C ILE A 71 12.10 0.53 7.39
N PHE A 72 11.51 0.90 8.51
CA PHE A 72 11.12 -0.03 9.57
C PHE A 72 9.61 0.02 9.79
N LEU A 73 8.99 -1.13 9.97
CA LEU A 73 7.57 -1.24 10.30
C LEU A 73 7.42 -1.93 11.64
N ASN A 74 6.92 -1.21 12.63
CA ASN A 74 6.65 -1.76 13.96
C ASN A 74 5.14 -1.89 14.16
N LYS A 75 4.69 -3.02 14.71
CA LYS A 75 3.27 -3.18 15.04
C LYS A 75 2.88 -2.20 16.14
N ASP A 76 1.73 -1.53 15.95
CA ASP A 76 1.12 -0.76 17.03
C ASP A 76 0.08 -1.63 17.78
N ASP A 77 -0.50 -1.07 18.85
CA ASP A 77 -1.46 -1.78 19.68
C ASP A 77 -2.85 -1.90 19.03
N PHE A 78 -3.06 -1.24 17.88
CA PHE A 78 -4.35 -1.18 17.20
C PHE A 78 -4.37 -1.92 15.86
N GLY A 79 -3.36 -2.73 15.58
CA GLY A 79 -3.29 -3.51 14.35
C GLY A 79 -2.70 -2.79 13.14
N GLY A 80 -2.29 -1.53 13.28
CA GLY A 80 -1.56 -0.81 12.25
C GLY A 80 -0.05 -1.05 12.33
N LEU A 81 0.66 -0.52 11.34
CA LEU A 81 2.11 -0.56 11.29
C LEU A 81 2.67 0.86 11.35
N VAL A 82 3.48 1.15 12.34
CA VAL A 82 4.15 2.44 12.48
C VAL A 82 5.39 2.44 11.61
N VAL A 83 5.48 3.43 10.72
CA VAL A 83 6.62 3.56 9.80
C VAL A 83 7.71 4.38 10.45
N GLY A 84 8.92 3.82 10.48
CA GLY A 84 10.13 4.52 10.91
C GLY A 84 11.13 4.62 9.76
N ILE A 85 11.80 5.78 9.66
CA ILE A 85 12.93 5.97 8.75
C ILE A 85 14.08 6.52 9.61
N GLY A 86 15.19 5.76 9.65
CA GLY A 86 16.24 6.08 10.59
C GLY A 86 15.74 5.93 12.03
N GLU A 87 15.84 6.98 12.83
CA GLU A 87 15.36 7.01 14.21
C GLU A 87 13.99 7.68 14.36
N ASP A 88 13.43 8.19 13.28
CA ASP A 88 12.18 8.96 13.30
C ASP A 88 10.98 8.11 12.90
N TYR A 89 9.90 8.22 13.68
CA TYR A 89 8.61 7.63 13.33
C TYR A 89 7.80 8.68 12.56
N ILE A 90 7.27 8.29 11.39
CA ILE A 90 6.65 9.22 10.47
C ILE A 90 5.13 9.13 10.47
N LEU A 91 4.59 7.91 10.33
CA LEU A 91 3.14 7.71 10.18
C LEU A 91 2.78 6.26 10.46
N THR A 92 1.48 6.01 10.57
CA THR A 92 0.93 4.67 10.70
C THR A 92 0.26 4.28 9.38
N ILE A 93 0.50 3.06 8.92
CA ILE A 93 -0.12 2.51 7.72
C ILE A 93 -0.79 1.17 8.04
N ALA A 94 -1.74 0.76 7.20
CA ALA A 94 -2.43 -0.52 7.37
C ALA A 94 -2.62 -1.26 6.05
N SER A 95 -2.43 -0.61 4.91
CA SER A 95 -2.73 -1.17 3.60
C SER A 95 -1.57 -1.02 2.62
N ILE A 96 -1.60 -1.86 1.59
CA ILE A 96 -0.53 -1.92 0.56
C ILE A 96 -0.36 -0.58 -0.14
N HIS A 97 -1.45 0.06 -0.57
CA HIS A 97 -1.34 1.33 -1.30
C HIS A 97 -0.67 2.43 -0.48
N GLN A 98 -0.86 2.44 0.83
CA GLN A 98 -0.19 3.41 1.71
C GLN A 98 1.33 3.19 1.70
N LEU A 99 1.78 1.94 1.72
CA LEU A 99 3.21 1.63 1.61
C LEU A 99 3.75 1.97 0.21
N GLN A 100 2.97 1.73 -0.84
CA GLN A 100 3.33 2.11 -2.20
C GLN A 100 3.52 3.63 -2.33
N HIS A 101 2.64 4.44 -1.74
CA HIS A 101 2.76 5.89 -1.73
C HIS A 101 4.03 6.34 -1.01
N LEU A 102 4.36 5.69 0.10
CA LEU A 102 5.60 5.98 0.82
C LEU A 102 6.82 5.70 -0.06
N PHE A 103 6.87 4.55 -0.71
CA PHE A 103 7.96 4.17 -1.61
C PHE A 103 8.10 5.18 -2.75
N PHE A 104 6.99 5.55 -3.38
CA PHE A 104 6.98 6.55 -4.44
C PHE A 104 7.56 7.88 -3.97
N GLY A 105 7.14 8.35 -2.78
CA GLY A 105 7.63 9.60 -2.19
C GLY A 105 9.11 9.57 -1.85
N LEU A 106 9.68 8.39 -1.59
CA LEU A 106 11.10 8.22 -1.30
C LEU A 106 11.95 7.94 -2.55
N GLY A 107 11.34 7.96 -3.74
CA GLY A 107 12.05 7.64 -4.98
C GLY A 107 12.34 6.16 -5.17
N LEU A 108 11.68 5.29 -4.43
CA LEU A 108 11.78 3.84 -4.57
C LEU A 108 10.69 3.32 -5.50
N LYS A 109 10.89 2.12 -6.04
CA LYS A 109 9.89 1.50 -6.91
C LYS A 109 8.66 1.08 -6.09
N PRO A 110 7.46 1.55 -6.45
CA PRO A 110 6.25 1.25 -5.67
C PRO A 110 5.61 -0.11 -5.99
N GLU A 111 6.06 -0.82 -7.00
CA GLU A 111 5.48 -2.10 -7.37
C GLU A 111 5.68 -3.14 -6.26
N MET A 112 4.62 -3.87 -5.93
CA MET A 112 4.64 -4.91 -4.91
C MET A 112 3.97 -6.18 -5.41
N GLU A 113 4.48 -7.32 -4.97
CA GLU A 113 3.85 -8.62 -5.18
C GLU A 113 2.80 -8.87 -4.09
N VAL A 114 1.71 -9.52 -4.47
CA VAL A 114 0.60 -9.84 -3.55
C VAL A 114 0.22 -11.32 -3.55
#